data_3593d8aa7cb7b468ab5a7ec0a303924d
#
_entry.id   3593d8aa7cb7b468ab5a7ec0a303924d
#
_cell.length_a   1.000
_cell.length_b   1.000
_cell.length_c   1.000
_cell.angle_alpha   90.00
_cell.angle_beta   90.00
_cell.angle_gamma   90.00
#
_symmetry.space_group_name_H-M   'P 1'
#
loop_
_entity.id
_entity.type
_entity.pdbx_description
1 polymer ?
#
loop_
_entity_poly.entity_id
_entity_poly.type
_entity_poly.pdbx_seq_one_letter_code
_entity_poly.pdbx_strand_id
1 'polypeptide(L)'
;MGKQAPDATIDSMFDYIDQCNIMHVCSAEPANYAGIAAVSLADVALTPDTDFTKANGDTNGRKVTIAAKTGVTVDNSGTATHIAIARTNDTTLRYVTTCTSQVLTAGNTVNIPSWDIEVADPT
;
A
#
# COMPACT_ATOMS: atom_id res chain seq x y z
N MET A 1 -32.08 15.17 -3.52
CA MET A 1 -31.71 13.82 -3.08
C MET A 1 -30.21 13.70 -3.05
N GLY A 2 -29.64 13.41 -1.92
CA GLY A 2 -28.20 13.26 -1.78
C GLY A 2 -27.71 11.88 -2.22
N LYS A 3 -26.42 11.80 -2.47
CA LYS A 3 -25.73 10.52 -2.70
C LYS A 3 -24.98 10.17 -1.43
N GLN A 4 -24.84 8.88 -1.16
CA GLN A 4 -24.27 8.43 0.10
C GLN A 4 -23.54 7.12 -0.08
N ALA A 5 -22.37 7.01 0.55
CA ALA A 5 -21.69 5.74 0.78
C ALA A 5 -21.50 5.60 2.29
N PRO A 6 -22.30 4.77 2.96
CA PRO A 6 -22.14 4.56 4.40
C PRO A 6 -20.73 4.08 4.73
N ASP A 7 -20.23 4.45 5.91
CA ASP A 7 -18.89 4.07 6.36
C ASP A 7 -18.66 2.57 6.27
N ALA A 8 -19.66 1.77 6.64
CA ALA A 8 -19.56 0.31 6.57
C ALA A 8 -19.34 -0.19 5.13
N THR A 9 -19.90 0.49 4.13
CA THR A 9 -19.72 0.13 2.73
C THR A 9 -18.28 0.38 2.29
N ILE A 10 -17.72 1.54 2.64
CA ILE A 10 -16.34 1.87 2.32
C ILE A 10 -15.39 0.98 3.11
N ASP A 11 -15.66 0.74 4.39
CA ASP A 11 -14.83 -0.11 5.23
C ASP A 11 -14.76 -1.55 4.71
N SER A 12 -15.80 -2.03 4.01
CA SER A 12 -15.77 -3.36 3.38
C SER A 12 -14.68 -3.47 2.32
N MET A 13 -14.41 -2.38 1.58
CA MET A 13 -13.29 -2.33 0.64
C MET A 13 -11.97 -2.38 1.39
N PHE A 14 -11.87 -1.67 2.51
CA PHE A 14 -10.66 -1.65 3.32
C PHE A 14 -10.41 -2.99 4.04
N ASP A 15 -11.47 -3.76 4.33
CA ASP A 15 -11.33 -5.12 4.88
C ASP A 15 -10.58 -6.03 3.91
N TYR A 16 -10.75 -5.83 2.60
CA TYR A 16 -9.98 -6.54 1.59
C TYR A 16 -8.52 -6.07 1.56
N ILE A 17 -8.31 -4.76 1.68
CA ILE A 17 -6.97 -4.15 1.69
C ILE A 17 -6.19 -4.56 2.94
N ASP A 18 -6.83 -4.58 4.11
CA ASP A 18 -6.13 -4.85 5.37
C ASP A 18 -5.74 -6.33 5.57
N GLN A 19 -6.09 -7.19 4.64
CA GLN A 19 -5.61 -8.57 4.60
C GLN A 19 -4.22 -8.68 3.95
N CYS A 20 -3.71 -7.61 3.36
CA CYS A 20 -2.38 -7.62 2.75
C CYS A 20 -1.31 -7.94 3.80
N ASN A 21 -0.35 -8.78 3.43
CA ASN A 21 0.71 -9.21 4.33
C ASN A 21 2.12 -8.87 3.83
N ILE A 22 2.24 -8.16 2.72
CA ILE A 22 3.52 -7.72 2.19
C ILE A 22 3.37 -6.38 1.47
N MET A 23 4.41 -5.55 1.61
CA MET A 23 4.50 -4.26 0.92
C MET A 23 5.80 -4.24 0.13
N HIS A 24 5.74 -3.84 -1.13
CA HIS A 24 6.89 -3.71 -2.01
C HIS A 24 7.11 -2.27 -2.42
N VAL A 25 8.38 -1.86 -2.45
CA VAL A 25 8.79 -0.60 -3.09
C VAL A 25 9.26 -0.95 -4.49
N CYS A 26 8.69 -0.32 -5.50
CA CYS A 26 8.85 -0.72 -6.89
C CYS A 26 9.42 0.40 -7.75
N SER A 27 10.15 0.01 -8.81
CA SER A 27 10.69 0.95 -9.81
C SER A 27 9.70 1.28 -10.92
N ALA A 28 8.59 0.57 -10.98
CA ALA A 28 7.51 0.78 -11.96
C ALA A 28 6.22 0.18 -11.40
N GLU A 29 5.10 0.51 -12.04
CA GLU A 29 3.81 -0.06 -11.66
C GLU A 29 3.75 -1.54 -12.06
N PRO A 30 3.60 -2.47 -11.09
CA PRO A 30 3.36 -3.87 -11.44
C PRO A 30 1.95 -4.05 -12.01
N ALA A 31 1.81 -4.85 -13.05
CA ALA A 31 0.52 -5.08 -13.70
C ALA A 31 -0.35 -6.06 -12.90
N ASN A 32 0.29 -6.98 -12.16
CA ASN A 32 -0.38 -8.01 -11.37
C ASN A 32 0.60 -8.54 -10.33
N TYR A 33 0.17 -9.52 -9.54
CA TYR A 33 1.02 -10.12 -8.51
C TYR A 33 2.31 -10.69 -9.10
N ALA A 34 2.20 -11.43 -10.20
CA ALA A 34 3.37 -12.04 -10.85
C ALA A 34 4.37 -11.00 -11.36
N GLY A 35 3.89 -9.81 -11.72
CA GLY A 35 4.74 -8.72 -12.22
C GLY A 35 5.52 -7.99 -11.13
N ILE A 36 5.21 -8.20 -9.86
CA ILE A 36 5.88 -7.49 -8.76
C ILE A 36 7.37 -7.83 -8.72
N ALA A 37 7.71 -9.09 -8.86
CA ALA A 37 9.11 -9.56 -8.75
C ALA A 37 10.05 -8.85 -9.70
N ALA A 38 9.59 -8.50 -10.91
CA ALA A 38 10.41 -7.83 -11.91
C ALA A 38 10.71 -6.37 -11.58
N VAL A 39 9.90 -5.73 -10.74
CA VAL A 39 10.03 -4.30 -10.43
C VAL A 39 10.28 -4.03 -8.95
N SER A 40 10.25 -5.03 -8.09
CA SER A 40 10.45 -4.85 -6.65
C SER A 40 11.90 -4.52 -6.33
N LEU A 41 12.12 -3.44 -5.60
CA LEU A 41 13.43 -3.02 -5.11
C LEU A 41 13.62 -3.41 -3.64
N ALA A 42 12.55 -3.41 -2.87
CA ALA A 42 12.56 -3.77 -1.46
C ALA A 42 11.18 -4.29 -1.07
N ASP A 43 11.14 -5.14 -0.05
CA ASP A 43 9.87 -5.60 0.49
C ASP A 43 9.93 -5.68 2.01
N VAL A 44 8.77 -5.64 2.63
CA VAL A 44 8.63 -5.75 4.08
C VAL A 44 7.28 -6.40 4.40
N ALA A 45 7.28 -7.25 5.43
CA ALA A 45 6.06 -7.89 5.89
C ALA A 45 5.09 -6.87 6.50
N LEU A 46 3.80 -7.06 6.25
CA LEU A 46 2.73 -6.35 6.94
C LEU A 46 1.95 -7.37 7.79
N THR A 47 1.51 -6.95 8.96
CA THR A 47 0.64 -7.77 9.78
C THR A 47 -0.81 -7.37 9.44
N PRO A 48 -1.60 -8.29 8.86
CA PRO A 48 -2.99 -7.99 8.54
C PRO A 48 -3.73 -7.41 9.75
N ASP A 49 -4.63 -6.49 9.51
CA ASP A 49 -5.39 -5.73 10.50
C ASP A 49 -4.52 -4.81 11.38
N THR A 50 -3.43 -5.32 11.95
CA THR A 50 -2.58 -4.59 12.90
C THR A 50 -1.88 -3.39 12.26
N ASP A 51 -1.35 -3.55 11.06
CA ASP A 51 -0.65 -2.48 10.34
C ASP A 51 -1.61 -1.55 9.58
N PHE A 52 -2.91 -1.74 9.73
CA PHE A 52 -3.93 -0.97 9.03
C PHE A 52 -4.87 -0.33 10.05
N THR A 53 -5.06 0.98 9.95
CA THR A 53 -5.95 1.74 10.84
C THR A 53 -7.01 2.46 10.03
N LYS A 54 -8.27 2.13 10.25
CA LYS A 54 -9.41 2.78 9.59
C LYS A 54 -9.83 4.01 10.36
N ALA A 55 -10.21 5.07 9.66
CA ALA A 55 -10.67 6.32 10.26
C ALA A 55 -11.51 7.10 9.25
N ASN A 56 -12.09 8.20 9.72
CA ASN A 56 -12.77 9.14 8.83
C ASN A 56 -11.75 9.77 7.87
N GLY A 57 -12.18 10.01 6.63
CA GLY A 57 -11.38 10.74 5.65
C GLY A 57 -11.11 12.18 6.12
N ASP A 58 -10.11 12.80 5.53
CA ASP A 58 -9.69 14.13 5.95
C ASP A 58 -10.77 15.20 5.72
N THR A 59 -11.53 15.06 4.65
CA THR A 59 -12.66 15.95 4.35
C THR A 59 -13.99 15.24 4.53
N ASN A 60 -14.12 14.07 3.92
CA ASN A 60 -15.29 13.20 4.05
C ASN A 60 -14.89 11.77 3.71
N GLY A 61 -15.83 10.83 3.77
CA GLY A 61 -15.56 9.43 3.47
C GLY A 61 -14.75 8.74 4.55
N ARG A 62 -13.98 7.75 4.15
CA ARG A 62 -13.18 6.93 5.06
C ARG A 62 -11.77 6.78 4.51
N LYS A 63 -10.83 6.48 5.39
CA LYS A 63 -9.46 6.15 5.00
C LYS A 63 -8.94 4.96 5.80
N VAL A 64 -7.95 4.29 5.24
CA VAL A 64 -7.13 3.32 5.95
C VAL A 64 -5.68 3.78 5.87
N THR A 65 -5.01 3.81 7.03
CA THR A 65 -3.61 4.20 7.14
C THR A 65 -2.76 2.94 7.26
N ILE A 66 -1.76 2.84 6.40
CA ILE A 66 -0.77 1.74 6.45
C ILE A 66 0.39 2.22 7.31
N ALA A 67 0.78 1.39 8.29
CA ALA A 67 1.81 1.74 9.27
C ALA A 67 3.17 1.97 8.61
N ALA A 68 3.95 2.89 9.19
CA ALA A 68 5.33 3.15 8.75
C ALA A 68 6.21 1.92 9.00
N LYS A 69 7.18 1.72 8.11
CA LYS A 69 8.20 0.68 8.24
C LYS A 69 9.57 1.30 8.12
N THR A 70 10.46 0.97 9.02
CA THR A 70 11.82 1.51 9.07
C THR A 70 12.85 0.41 8.92
N GLY A 71 14.03 0.77 8.40
CA GLY A 71 15.13 -0.18 8.28
C GLY A 71 14.87 -1.30 7.28
N VAL A 72 14.07 -1.05 6.25
CA VAL A 72 13.73 -2.06 5.24
C VAL A 72 14.92 -2.26 4.31
N THR A 73 15.42 -3.51 4.19
CA THR A 73 16.57 -3.80 3.34
C THR A 73 16.19 -3.65 1.87
N VAL A 74 17.04 -2.94 1.13
CA VAL A 74 16.91 -2.81 -0.33
C VAL A 74 17.58 -4.02 -0.98
N ASP A 75 16.80 -4.78 -1.74
CA ASP A 75 17.26 -6.00 -2.39
C ASP A 75 17.86 -5.73 -3.77
N ASN A 76 17.31 -4.76 -4.49
CA ASN A 76 17.76 -4.41 -5.83
C ASN A 76 17.92 -2.90 -5.96
N SER A 77 18.98 -2.47 -6.65
CA SER A 77 19.20 -1.05 -6.92
C SER A 77 18.24 -0.55 -8.01
N GLY A 78 17.79 0.67 -7.87
CA GLY A 78 16.92 1.32 -8.84
C GLY A 78 16.29 2.57 -8.26
N THR A 79 15.41 3.21 -9.04
CA THR A 79 14.66 4.39 -8.60
C THR A 79 13.26 3.98 -8.20
N ALA A 80 12.93 4.17 -6.93
CA ALA A 80 11.59 3.90 -6.42
C ALA A 80 10.59 4.91 -6.95
N THR A 81 9.47 4.45 -7.47
CA THR A 81 8.39 5.29 -8.00
C THR A 81 7.00 4.86 -7.54
N HIS A 82 6.86 3.62 -7.10
CA HIS A 82 5.58 3.03 -6.73
C HIS A 82 5.69 2.19 -5.47
N ILE A 83 4.57 2.07 -4.76
CA ILE A 83 4.40 1.16 -3.63
C ILE A 83 3.24 0.24 -3.95
N ALA A 84 3.44 -1.07 -3.74
CA ALA A 84 2.43 -2.07 -3.97
C ALA A 84 2.20 -2.89 -2.70
N ILE A 85 0.96 -3.19 -2.39
CA ILE A 85 0.62 -4.09 -1.30
C ILE A 85 -0.16 -5.28 -1.85
N ALA A 86 0.13 -6.45 -1.30
CA ALA A 86 -0.36 -7.71 -1.83
C ALA A 86 -0.62 -8.72 -0.71
N ARG A 87 -1.34 -9.77 -1.05
CA ARG A 87 -1.51 -10.92 -0.17
C ARG A 87 -0.84 -12.13 -0.82
N THR A 88 0.15 -12.68 -0.14
CA THR A 88 0.91 -13.83 -0.66
C THR A 88 0.10 -15.13 -0.63
N ASN A 89 -0.84 -15.27 0.32
CA ASN A 89 -1.62 -16.49 0.49
C ASN A 89 -2.43 -16.87 -0.75
N ASP A 90 -2.97 -15.89 -1.46
CA ASP A 90 -3.75 -16.09 -2.67
C ASP A 90 -3.13 -15.44 -3.90
N THR A 91 -1.91 -14.94 -3.76
CA THR A 91 -1.14 -14.32 -4.83
C THR A 91 -1.90 -13.21 -5.55
N THR A 92 -2.49 -12.28 -4.77
CA THR A 92 -3.23 -11.15 -5.32
C THR A 92 -2.53 -9.83 -5.02
N LEU A 93 -2.39 -9.01 -6.06
CA LEU A 93 -2.01 -7.60 -5.94
C LEU A 93 -3.28 -6.83 -5.59
N ARG A 94 -3.28 -6.10 -4.47
CA ARG A 94 -4.51 -5.48 -3.96
C ARG A 94 -4.54 -3.97 -4.08
N TYR A 95 -3.37 -3.31 -4.08
CA TYR A 95 -3.32 -1.86 -4.27
C TYR A 95 -1.93 -1.43 -4.72
N VAL A 96 -1.88 -0.45 -5.61
CA VAL A 96 -0.64 0.19 -6.07
C VAL A 96 -0.83 1.69 -6.01
N THR A 97 0.18 2.40 -5.50
CA THR A 97 0.19 3.85 -5.51
C THR A 97 1.56 4.36 -5.94
N THR A 98 1.62 5.63 -6.27
CA THR A 98 2.90 6.29 -6.56
C THR A 98 3.53 6.81 -5.28
N CYS A 99 4.85 6.96 -5.29
CA CYS A 99 5.59 7.61 -4.22
C CYS A 99 6.56 8.63 -4.81
N THR A 100 7.11 9.49 -3.95
CA THR A 100 8.16 10.42 -4.37
C THR A 100 9.36 9.61 -4.85
N SER A 101 9.88 9.94 -6.02
CA SER A 101 11.03 9.24 -6.61
C SER A 101 12.23 9.30 -5.68
N GLN A 102 12.87 8.15 -5.46
CA GLN A 102 14.06 8.05 -4.65
C GLN A 102 14.97 6.96 -5.19
N VAL A 103 16.25 7.28 -5.36
CA VAL A 103 17.26 6.30 -5.77
C VAL A 103 17.60 5.40 -4.59
N LEU A 104 17.49 4.09 -4.79
CA LEU A 104 17.81 3.08 -3.78
C LEU A 104 18.99 2.25 -4.24
N THR A 105 19.82 1.85 -3.28
CA THR A 105 21.02 1.02 -3.54
C THR A 105 20.90 -0.30 -2.77
N ALA A 106 21.06 -1.41 -3.48
CA ALA A 106 21.02 -2.74 -2.88
C ALA A 106 22.00 -2.85 -1.70
N GLY A 107 21.56 -3.44 -0.62
CA GLY A 107 22.33 -3.58 0.62
C GLY A 107 22.13 -2.44 1.62
N ASN A 108 21.61 -1.30 1.19
CA ASN A 108 21.23 -0.22 2.08
C ASN A 108 19.82 -0.44 2.63
N THR A 109 19.35 0.47 3.48
CA THR A 109 18.00 0.41 4.01
C THR A 109 17.20 1.62 3.56
N VAL A 110 15.87 1.48 3.58
CA VAL A 110 14.93 2.54 3.27
C VAL A 110 13.86 2.59 4.36
N ASN A 111 13.40 3.80 4.67
CA ASN A 111 12.29 4.00 5.59
C ASN A 111 11.06 4.38 4.78
N ILE A 112 9.96 3.71 5.05
CA ILE A 112 8.69 3.97 4.38
C ILE A 112 7.79 4.64 5.42
N PRO A 113 7.42 5.92 5.22
CA PRO A 113 6.51 6.58 6.17
C PRO A 113 5.10 5.96 6.07
N SER A 114 4.29 6.20 7.09
CA SER A 114 2.87 5.80 7.02
C SER A 114 2.19 6.54 5.86
N TRP A 115 1.21 5.89 5.24
CA TRP A 115 0.48 6.46 4.12
C TRP A 115 -0.97 5.99 4.14
N ASP A 116 -1.82 6.71 3.45
CA ASP A 116 -3.27 6.50 3.50
C ASP A 116 -3.83 6.10 2.15
N ILE A 117 -4.85 5.26 2.19
CA ILE A 117 -5.78 5.05 1.08
C ILE A 117 -7.10 5.68 1.52
N GLU A 118 -7.58 6.65 0.76
CA GLU A 118 -8.79 7.38 1.12
C GLU A 118 -9.84 7.27 0.03
N VAL A 119 -11.08 7.03 0.44
CA VAL A 119 -12.25 6.99 -0.46
C VAL A 119 -13.21 8.06 0.02
N ALA A 120 -13.41 9.07 -0.82
CA ALA A 120 -14.34 10.16 -0.53
C ALA A 120 -15.78 9.73 -0.74
N ASP A 121 -16.69 10.44 -0.07
CA ASP A 121 -18.12 10.27 -0.32
C ASP A 121 -18.45 10.65 -1.77
N PRO A 122 -19.48 10.03 -2.36
CA PRO A 122 -19.89 10.40 -3.71
C PRO A 122 -20.39 11.84 -3.76
N THR A 123 -20.14 12.51 -4.87
CA THR A 123 -20.55 13.91 -5.11
C THR A 123 -21.69 14.02 -6.11
#